data_d7474400261752cee79e727bd88bca5f
#
_entry.id   d7474400261752cee79e727bd88bca5f
#
_cell.length_a   1.000
_cell.length_b   1.000
_cell.length_c   1.000
_cell.angle_alpha   90.00
_cell.angle_beta   90.00
_cell.angle_gamma   90.00
#
_symmetry.space_group_name_H-M   'P 1'
#
loop_
_entity.id
_entity.type
_entity.pdbx_description
1 polymer ?
#
loop_
_entity_poly.entity_id
_entity_poly.type
_entity_poly.pdbx_seq_one_letter_code
_entity_poly.pdbx_strand_id
1 'polypeptide(L)'
;MRVQAYYLQRMKTKWGSCNPTLGNIRLNTELVKKPKDLLEYVVVHEMAHLIEPTHNADFIALLDRHYLGWKDARNELNELPLGLETW
;
A
#
# COMPACT_ATOMS: atom_id res chain seq x y z
N MET A 1 13.53 5.96 -1.46
CA MET A 1 12.81 4.78 -1.98
C MET A 1 12.69 4.88 -3.49
N ARG A 2 12.98 3.80 -4.16
CA ARG A 2 12.93 3.80 -5.62
C ARG A 2 12.16 2.58 -6.11
N VAL A 3 11.13 2.81 -6.91
CA VAL A 3 10.32 1.75 -7.48
C VAL A 3 10.74 1.53 -8.93
N GLN A 4 11.04 0.29 -9.29
CA GLN A 4 11.45 -0.06 -10.64
C GLN A 4 10.27 -0.09 -11.60
N ALA A 5 9.12 -0.60 -11.14
CA ALA A 5 7.94 -0.67 -11.98
C ALA A 5 6.68 -0.76 -11.13
N TYR A 6 5.60 -0.21 -11.66
CA TYR A 6 4.25 -0.36 -11.11
C TYR A 6 3.42 -1.20 -12.07
N TYR A 7 2.64 -2.12 -11.51
CA TYR A 7 1.73 -2.96 -12.29
C TYR A 7 0.32 -2.87 -11.74
N LEU A 8 -0.66 -2.87 -12.61
CA LEU A 8 -2.05 -3.01 -12.23
C LEU A 8 -2.47 -4.46 -12.42
N GLN A 9 -3.10 -5.03 -11.42
CA GLN A 9 -3.54 -6.41 -11.45
C GLN A 9 -4.80 -6.57 -10.63
N ARG A 10 -5.76 -7.32 -11.11
CA ARG A 10 -6.94 -7.65 -10.31
C ARG A 10 -6.54 -8.64 -9.22
N MET A 11 -6.85 -8.30 -7.98
CA MET A 11 -6.58 -9.15 -6.82
C MET A 11 -7.84 -9.35 -6.01
N LYS A 12 -8.03 -10.55 -5.47
CA LYS A 12 -9.24 -10.88 -4.73
C LYS A 12 -9.21 -10.43 -3.28
N THR A 13 -8.02 -10.48 -2.65
CA THR A 13 -7.89 -10.27 -1.21
C THR A 13 -6.89 -9.22 -0.80
N LYS A 14 -6.28 -8.52 -1.76
CA LYS A 14 -5.24 -7.53 -1.47
C LYS A 14 -5.50 -6.24 -2.24
N TRP A 15 -5.14 -5.12 -1.65
CA TRP A 15 -5.14 -3.82 -2.33
C TRP A 15 -3.84 -3.59 -3.08
N GLY A 16 -2.75 -4.17 -2.63
CA GLY A 16 -1.46 -4.07 -3.27
C GLY A 16 -0.48 -5.09 -2.77
N SER A 17 0.65 -5.18 -3.43
CA SER A 17 1.76 -6.02 -3.01
C SER A 17 3.06 -5.45 -3.55
N CYS A 18 4.18 -5.90 -3.01
CA CYS A 18 5.48 -5.51 -3.53
C CYS A 18 6.42 -6.70 -3.61
N ASN A 19 7.42 -6.57 -4.48
CA ASN A 19 8.52 -7.51 -4.56
C ASN A 19 9.81 -6.74 -4.26
N PRO A 20 10.37 -6.83 -3.05
CA PRO A 20 11.57 -6.10 -2.68
C PRO A 20 12.80 -6.45 -3.51
N THR A 21 12.88 -7.70 -3.97
CA THR A 21 14.01 -8.15 -4.79
C THR A 21 14.04 -7.46 -6.14
N LEU A 22 12.88 -7.35 -6.80
CA LEU A 22 12.75 -6.71 -8.10
C LEU A 22 12.45 -5.22 -8.02
N GLY A 23 12.05 -4.72 -6.85
CA GLY A 23 11.67 -3.33 -6.68
C GLY A 23 10.35 -2.98 -7.33
N ASN A 24 9.44 -3.94 -7.48
CA ASN A 24 8.16 -3.76 -8.15
C ASN A 24 7.02 -3.62 -7.15
N ILE A 25 6.01 -2.83 -7.54
CA ILE A 25 4.77 -2.69 -6.78
C ILE A 25 3.60 -3.08 -7.68
N ARG A 26 2.68 -3.88 -7.15
CA ARG A 26 1.42 -4.22 -7.81
C ARG A 26 0.28 -3.58 -7.06
N LEU A 27 -0.65 -2.99 -7.82
CA LEU A 27 -1.81 -2.31 -7.28
C LEU A 27 -3.07 -2.97 -7.83
N ASN A 28 -4.06 -3.14 -6.95
CA ASN A 28 -5.34 -3.72 -7.37
C ASN A 28 -6.06 -2.74 -8.29
N THR A 29 -6.56 -3.23 -9.41
CA THR A 29 -7.33 -2.41 -10.35
C THR A 29 -8.56 -1.78 -9.73
N GLU A 30 -9.12 -2.38 -8.66
CA GLU A 30 -10.25 -1.80 -7.94
C GLU A 30 -9.92 -0.48 -7.25
N LEU A 31 -8.64 -0.19 -6.99
CA LEU A 31 -8.23 1.07 -6.39
C LEU A 31 -8.53 2.28 -7.27
N VAL A 32 -8.54 2.11 -8.60
CA VAL A 32 -8.82 3.23 -9.50
C VAL A 32 -10.25 3.74 -9.37
N LYS A 33 -11.14 2.94 -8.77
CA LYS A 33 -12.53 3.31 -8.52
C LYS A 33 -12.73 3.98 -7.16
N LYS A 34 -11.69 4.09 -6.35
CA LYS A 34 -11.76 4.61 -5.00
C LYS A 34 -11.18 6.02 -4.93
N PRO A 35 -11.41 6.77 -3.84
CA PRO A 35 -10.79 8.07 -3.67
C PRO A 35 -9.27 8.02 -3.84
N LYS A 36 -8.72 9.06 -4.42
CA LYS A 36 -7.30 9.12 -4.77
C LYS A 36 -6.38 8.97 -3.55
N ASP A 37 -6.80 9.43 -2.39
CA ASP A 37 -6.01 9.32 -1.17
C ASP A 37 -5.80 7.86 -0.75
N LEU A 38 -6.75 6.97 -1.05
CA LEU A 38 -6.58 5.55 -0.78
C LEU A 38 -5.52 4.94 -1.69
N LEU A 39 -5.50 5.33 -2.96
CA LEU A 39 -4.46 4.89 -3.88
C LEU A 39 -3.09 5.37 -3.38
N GLU A 40 -2.99 6.63 -2.98
CA GLU A 40 -1.74 7.18 -2.46
C GLU A 40 -1.27 6.42 -1.23
N TYR A 41 -2.18 6.10 -0.31
CA TYR A 41 -1.83 5.32 0.87
C TYR A 41 -1.26 3.95 0.50
N VAL A 42 -1.92 3.22 -0.40
CA VAL A 42 -1.45 1.88 -0.78
C VAL A 42 -0.08 1.96 -1.46
N VAL A 43 0.14 2.96 -2.31
CA VAL A 43 1.45 3.16 -2.95
C VAL A 43 2.52 3.38 -1.89
N VAL A 44 2.30 4.30 -0.94
CA VAL A 44 3.28 4.57 0.12
C VAL A 44 3.50 3.36 1.00
N HIS A 45 2.43 2.63 1.32
CA HIS A 45 2.48 1.40 2.11
C HIS A 45 3.41 0.37 1.45
N GLU A 46 3.23 0.12 0.15
CA GLU A 46 4.06 -0.86 -0.56
C GLU A 46 5.49 -0.35 -0.77
N MET A 47 5.68 0.94 -0.99
CA MET A 47 7.02 1.52 -1.05
C MET A 47 7.76 1.35 0.28
N ALA A 48 7.08 1.54 1.40
CA ALA A 48 7.67 1.31 2.71
C ALA A 48 8.09 -0.16 2.89
N HIS A 49 7.33 -1.10 2.34
CA HIS A 49 7.68 -2.53 2.38
C HIS A 49 8.91 -2.87 1.54
N LEU A 50 9.29 -2.05 0.60
CA LEU A 50 10.55 -2.25 -0.12
C LEU A 50 11.75 -2.05 0.80
N ILE A 51 11.57 -1.30 1.89
CA ILE A 51 12.62 -1.04 2.89
C ILE A 51 12.41 -1.92 4.11
N GLU A 52 11.18 -1.98 4.63
CA GLU A 52 10.83 -2.74 5.82
C GLU A 52 9.76 -3.77 5.49
N PRO A 53 10.11 -5.07 5.44
CA PRO A 53 9.16 -6.12 5.06
C PRO A 53 8.03 -6.35 6.07
N THR A 54 8.21 -5.99 7.33
CA THR A 54 7.19 -6.18 8.35
C THR A 54 6.62 -4.86 8.83
N HIS A 55 5.43 -4.90 9.45
CA HIS A 55 4.76 -3.72 10.00
C HIS A 55 5.33 -3.37 11.38
N ASN A 56 6.64 -3.18 11.47
CA ASN A 56 7.32 -2.85 12.72
C ASN A 56 7.35 -1.33 12.95
N ALA A 57 8.06 -0.89 14.00
CA ALA A 57 8.16 0.54 14.33
C ALA A 57 8.84 1.35 13.22
N ASP A 58 9.82 0.76 12.54
CA ASP A 58 10.51 1.43 11.43
C ASP A 58 9.58 1.63 10.24
N PHE A 59 8.71 0.65 9.96
CA PHE A 59 7.68 0.77 8.93
C PHE A 59 6.72 1.92 9.26
N ILE A 60 6.25 1.98 10.50
CA ILE A 60 5.35 3.06 10.93
C ILE A 60 6.03 4.43 10.82
N ALA A 61 7.31 4.51 11.18
CA ALA A 61 8.07 5.75 11.03
C ALA A 61 8.17 6.20 9.57
N LEU A 62 8.31 5.25 8.63
CA LEU A 62 8.31 5.57 7.20
C LEU A 62 6.95 6.13 6.76
N LEU A 63 5.85 5.55 7.23
CA LEU A 63 4.52 6.06 6.92
C LEU A 63 4.32 7.47 7.50
N ASP A 64 4.70 7.69 8.74
CA ASP A 64 4.60 9.00 9.39
C ASP A 64 5.39 10.07 8.62
N ARG A 65 6.55 9.68 8.11
CA ARG A 65 7.41 10.60 7.38
C ARG A 65 6.91 10.95 6.00
N HIS A 66 6.30 9.99 5.30
CA HIS A 66 5.95 10.15 3.89
C HIS A 66 4.46 10.39 3.63
N TYR A 67 3.59 10.10 4.57
CA TYR A 67 2.16 10.27 4.38
C TYR A 67 1.46 10.52 5.72
N LEU A 68 1.31 11.78 6.09
CA LEU A 68 0.74 12.16 7.41
C LEU A 68 -0.68 11.64 7.65
N GLY A 69 -1.48 11.50 6.62
CA GLY A 69 -2.85 11.03 6.74
C GLY A 69 -3.02 9.51 6.67
N TRP A 70 -1.95 8.75 6.83
CA TRP A 70 -1.99 7.32 6.58
C TRP A 70 -2.95 6.56 7.50
N LYS A 71 -3.14 7.00 8.73
CA LYS A 71 -4.04 6.32 9.66
C LYS A 71 -5.50 6.41 9.22
N ASP A 72 -5.92 7.57 8.75
CA ASP A 72 -7.27 7.77 8.24
C ASP A 72 -7.49 6.97 6.96
N ALA A 73 -6.53 7.02 6.05
CA ALA A 73 -6.60 6.26 4.80
C ALA A 73 -6.65 4.76 5.08
N ARG A 74 -5.82 4.28 6.01
CA ARG A 74 -5.83 2.86 6.42
C ARG A 74 -7.19 2.44 6.97
N ASN A 75 -7.76 3.25 7.87
CA ASN A 75 -9.05 2.94 8.47
C ASN A 75 -10.14 2.90 7.41
N GLU A 76 -10.16 3.86 6.51
CA GLU A 76 -11.13 3.89 5.42
C GLU A 76 -10.97 2.67 4.51
N LEU A 77 -9.74 2.31 4.16
CA LEU A 77 -9.46 1.17 3.31
C LEU A 77 -9.89 -0.14 3.96
N ASN A 78 -9.67 -0.29 5.26
CA ASN A 78 -10.07 -1.50 6.01
C ASN A 78 -11.58 -1.67 6.12
N GLU A 79 -12.36 -0.61 5.93
CA GLU A 79 -13.80 -0.69 5.91
C GLU A 79 -14.35 -1.19 4.57
N LEU A 80 -13.54 -1.21 3.53
CA LEU A 80 -13.98 -1.65 2.21
C LEU A 80 -13.95 -3.17 2.11
N PRO A 81 -14.97 -3.77 1.45
CA PRO A 81 -15.12 -5.23 1.43
C PRO A 81 -14.23 -5.90 0.39
N LEU A 82 -12.96 -5.91 0.58
CA LEU A 82 -12.05 -6.54 -0.40
C LEU A 82 -11.16 -7.51 0.32
N GLY A 83 -10.90 -8.08 1.04
CA GLY A 83 -9.91 -9.03 1.45
C GLY A 83 -9.85 -9.25 2.93
N LEU A 84 -8.95 -10.11 3.29
CA LEU A 84 -8.78 -10.55 4.66
C LEU A 84 -7.60 -9.85 5.35
N GLU A 85 -6.79 -9.13 4.58
CA GLU A 85 -5.61 -8.46 5.13
C GLU A 85 -5.96 -7.09 5.71
N THR A 86 -5.30 -6.75 6.80
CA THR A 86 -5.40 -5.43 7.43
C THR A 86 -4.32 -4.51 6.87
N TRP A 87 -4.71 -3.32 6.48
CA TRP A 87 -3.80 -2.34 5.85
C TRP A 87 -3.45 -1.14 6.72
#